data_09a4585526e79cfa994fd7ad4a648a3f
#
_entry.id   09a4585526e79cfa994fd7ad4a648a3f
#
_cell.length_a   1.000
_cell.length_b   1.000
_cell.length_c   1.000
_cell.angle_alpha   90.00
_cell.angle_beta   90.00
_cell.angle_gamma   90.00
#
_symmetry.space_group_name_H-M   'P 1'
#
loop_
_entity.id
_entity.type
_entity.pdbx_description
1 polymer ?
#
loop_
_entity_poly.entity_id
_entity_poly.type
_entity_poly.pdbx_seq_one_letter_code
_entity_poly.pdbx_strand_id
1 'polypeptide(L)'
;MGKKILFWPDVYKEQGHWLPTFVWAKGLLQQEPEGSYEVSYMGIPDCKSLVKWFNKDVQYHEIFKKLYPLGYTDFSHTTPQGRWKPEHVLRIINGELDDIFTGDNKPDLLVSGYFTSLESLIIHYKYGVKVVISTTYLRHPENDPAMRAVQNLMAYPDTVKQCIIKSFIDEDFYSAVPSRREEAIDKFVAPLTTFHELIPCPKEFDYQHYVHGSLVHYVEPCMTPLLDDETNDNNVGQDGQTNDENQNLDAPAETVKQYWDDFFDERERNNQKIIFATAGSQILDYGKKAEHMFDELIRMMDAPQMNGYHLLLSVGEKLLRTRDWELPDNVTVAGWVPQRKILSSGFVHCAFIHGGLATIKECIYYGVPFVIAPMGKDQLDNALRLRENGIDNMLDIETSNSDSYLRGIDKVRTDFRIINNLSRLRSIFEESEERHEGLEIIKLEADSAN
;
A
#
# COMPACT_ATOMS: atom_id res chain seq x y z
N MET A 1 14.24 4.45 29.33
CA MET A 1 13.27 3.66 28.56
C MET A 1 13.27 4.22 27.16
N GLY A 2 13.23 3.36 26.16
CA GLY A 2 13.11 3.79 24.78
C GLY A 2 11.80 4.51 24.50
N LYS A 3 11.75 5.32 23.46
CA LYS A 3 10.52 5.97 22.99
C LYS A 3 9.60 4.95 22.35
N LYS A 4 8.32 4.98 22.69
CA LYS A 4 7.32 4.03 22.21
C LYS A 4 6.60 4.57 20.99
N ILE A 5 6.75 3.89 19.86
CA ILE A 5 6.12 4.27 18.60
C ILE A 5 5.13 3.17 18.19
N LEU A 6 3.88 3.56 18.05
CA LEU A 6 2.79 2.70 17.63
C LEU A 6 2.40 3.01 16.18
N PHE A 7 2.34 1.99 15.34
CA PHE A 7 1.90 2.10 13.96
C PHE A 7 0.48 1.58 13.77
N TRP A 8 -0.34 2.33 13.04
CA TRP A 8 -1.66 1.93 12.57
C TRP A 8 -1.89 2.37 11.12
N PRO A 9 -1.30 1.69 10.16
CA PRO A 9 -1.30 2.13 8.76
C PRO A 9 -2.67 2.13 8.08
N ASP A 10 -3.52 1.15 8.42
CA ASP A 10 -4.86 1.01 7.88
C ASP A 10 -5.70 0.09 8.79
N VAL A 11 -7.03 0.19 8.66
CA VAL A 11 -7.96 -0.78 9.24
C VAL A 11 -7.86 -2.13 8.54
N TYR A 12 -7.61 -2.12 7.22
CA TYR A 12 -7.57 -3.30 6.37
C TYR A 12 -6.15 -3.77 6.07
N LYS A 13 -6.06 -5.03 5.59
CA LYS A 13 -4.81 -5.68 5.18
C LYS A 13 -4.40 -5.25 3.75
N GLU A 14 -4.42 -3.96 3.44
CA GLU A 14 -3.94 -3.43 2.17
C GLU A 14 -2.42 -3.23 2.22
N GLN A 15 -1.65 -4.17 1.67
CA GLN A 15 -0.18 -4.19 1.77
C GLN A 15 0.48 -2.86 1.40
N GLY A 16 0.00 -2.19 0.35
CA GLY A 16 0.53 -0.89 -0.07
C GLY A 16 0.52 0.18 1.02
N HIS A 17 -0.35 0.04 2.04
CA HIS A 17 -0.42 0.94 3.18
C HIS A 17 0.51 0.51 4.34
N TRP A 18 0.78 -0.78 4.47
CA TRP A 18 1.59 -1.34 5.56
C TRP A 18 3.08 -1.35 5.24
N LEU A 19 3.47 -1.73 4.02
CA LEU A 19 4.87 -1.92 3.64
C LEU A 19 5.77 -0.69 3.88
N PRO A 20 5.37 0.56 3.59
CA PRO A 20 6.18 1.72 3.90
C PRO A 20 6.49 1.86 5.39
N THR A 21 5.50 1.55 6.25
CA THR A 21 5.70 1.64 7.70
C THR A 21 6.66 0.59 8.24
N PHE A 22 6.78 -0.57 7.58
CA PHE A 22 7.76 -1.60 7.95
C PHE A 22 9.19 -1.14 7.68
N VAL A 23 9.43 -0.38 6.61
CA VAL A 23 10.75 0.22 6.34
C VAL A 23 11.14 1.18 7.45
N TRP A 24 10.23 2.08 7.85
CA TRP A 24 10.48 2.99 8.96
C TRP A 24 10.67 2.25 10.30
N ALA A 25 9.83 1.25 10.57
CA ALA A 25 9.95 0.42 11.77
C ALA A 25 11.29 -0.31 11.83
N LYS A 26 11.77 -0.89 10.71
CA LYS A 26 13.09 -1.51 10.61
C LYS A 26 14.19 -0.49 10.95
N GLY A 27 14.13 0.70 10.35
CA GLY A 27 15.07 1.77 10.64
C GLY A 27 15.09 2.20 12.10
N LEU A 28 13.93 2.27 12.78
CA LEU A 28 13.83 2.58 14.21
C LEU A 28 14.44 1.48 15.08
N LEU A 29 14.17 0.21 14.78
CA LEU A 29 14.70 -0.93 15.54
C LEU A 29 16.22 -1.10 15.39
N GLN A 30 16.81 -0.57 14.32
CA GLN A 30 18.24 -0.61 14.04
C GLN A 30 19.02 0.61 14.60
N GLN A 31 18.34 1.55 15.31
CA GLN A 31 19.02 2.73 15.88
C GLN A 31 19.92 2.38 17.06
N GLU A 32 21.06 3.06 17.11
CA GLU A 32 21.99 2.99 18.25
C GLU A 32 21.74 4.15 19.23
N PRO A 33 21.80 3.94 20.57
CA PRO A 33 21.98 2.63 21.19
C PRO A 33 20.73 1.74 21.04
N GLU A 34 20.94 0.42 21.03
CA GLU A 34 19.86 -0.56 20.97
C GLU A 34 18.79 -0.29 22.05
N GLY A 35 17.52 -0.37 21.66
CA GLY A 35 16.39 -0.08 22.55
C GLY A 35 16.05 1.41 22.70
N SER A 36 16.61 2.30 21.85
CA SER A 36 16.23 3.72 21.78
C SER A 36 14.77 3.88 21.44
N TYR A 37 14.23 2.99 20.61
CA TYR A 37 12.83 2.97 20.19
C TYR A 37 12.20 1.60 20.41
N GLU A 38 10.98 1.59 20.96
CA GLU A 38 10.12 0.43 21.09
C GLU A 38 9.01 0.54 20.03
N VAL A 39 9.00 -0.39 19.08
CA VAL A 39 8.03 -0.39 17.98
C VAL A 39 6.93 -1.40 18.24
N SER A 40 5.69 -0.97 18.04
CA SER A 40 4.52 -1.85 18.06
C SER A 40 3.53 -1.48 16.96
N TYR A 41 2.61 -2.40 16.68
CA TYR A 41 1.53 -2.19 15.71
C TYR A 41 0.18 -2.48 16.35
N MET A 42 -0.86 -1.82 15.83
CA MET A 42 -2.25 -2.20 16.14
C MET A 42 -3.07 -2.35 14.86
N GLY A 43 -4.12 -3.14 14.92
CA GLY A 43 -5.03 -3.35 13.81
C GLY A 43 -6.03 -4.46 14.09
N ILE A 44 -6.89 -4.75 13.13
CA ILE A 44 -7.83 -5.87 13.20
C ILE A 44 -7.08 -7.21 13.12
N PRO A 45 -7.69 -8.34 13.56
CA PRO A 45 -7.02 -9.64 13.58
C PRO A 45 -6.36 -10.04 12.27
N ASP A 46 -6.95 -9.72 11.12
CA ASP A 46 -6.44 -10.09 9.79
C ASP A 46 -5.07 -9.47 9.47
N CYS A 47 -4.77 -8.30 10.04
CA CYS A 47 -3.50 -7.61 9.78
C CYS A 47 -2.33 -8.17 10.57
N LYS A 48 -2.57 -9.02 11.57
CA LYS A 48 -1.53 -9.59 12.44
C LYS A 48 -0.49 -10.38 11.65
N SER A 49 -0.92 -11.12 10.64
CA SER A 49 -0.04 -11.92 9.80
C SER A 49 1.00 -11.06 9.06
N LEU A 50 0.62 -9.87 8.59
CA LEU A 50 1.54 -8.92 7.96
C LEU A 50 2.66 -8.48 8.90
N VAL A 51 2.32 -8.10 10.13
CA VAL A 51 3.30 -7.66 11.12
C VAL A 51 4.23 -8.80 11.54
N LYS A 52 3.67 -9.99 11.72
CA LYS A 52 4.46 -11.19 12.09
C LYS A 52 5.33 -11.69 10.94
N TRP A 53 4.92 -11.46 9.70
CA TRP A 53 5.80 -11.67 8.54
C TRP A 53 6.98 -10.68 8.56
N PHE A 54 6.74 -9.40 8.82
CA PHE A 54 7.78 -8.38 8.91
C PHE A 54 8.76 -8.70 10.04
N ASN A 55 8.26 -8.90 11.27
CA ASN A 55 9.08 -9.22 12.42
C ASN A 55 8.25 -9.96 13.49
N LYS A 56 8.64 -11.19 13.84
CA LYS A 56 7.92 -12.04 14.79
C LYS A 56 7.93 -11.48 16.22
N ASP A 57 8.94 -10.69 16.58
CA ASP A 57 9.14 -10.15 17.92
C ASP A 57 8.42 -8.82 18.14
N VAL A 58 8.05 -8.11 17.07
CA VAL A 58 7.28 -6.85 17.17
C VAL A 58 5.92 -7.11 17.77
N GLN A 59 5.55 -6.35 18.79
CA GLN A 59 4.26 -6.45 19.45
C GLN A 59 3.12 -6.04 18.53
N TYR A 60 2.03 -6.82 18.53
CA TYR A 60 0.81 -6.53 17.80
C TYR A 60 -0.40 -6.49 18.71
N HIS A 61 -1.10 -5.35 18.72
CA HIS A 61 -2.32 -5.13 19.49
C HIS A 61 -3.54 -5.37 18.58
N GLU A 62 -4.23 -6.47 18.80
CA GLU A 62 -5.48 -6.77 18.08
C GLU A 62 -6.63 -5.93 18.63
N ILE A 63 -7.18 -5.04 17.80
CA ILE A 63 -8.29 -4.15 18.15
C ILE A 63 -9.59 -4.56 17.45
N PHE A 64 -10.73 -4.13 17.97
CA PHE A 64 -12.06 -4.31 17.37
C PHE A 64 -12.44 -5.76 16.99
N LYS A 65 -11.92 -6.77 17.70
CA LYS A 65 -12.10 -8.21 17.40
C LYS A 65 -13.56 -8.63 17.23
N LYS A 66 -14.48 -7.99 17.95
CA LYS A 66 -15.93 -8.29 17.87
C LYS A 66 -16.60 -7.70 16.65
N LEU A 67 -16.07 -6.59 16.12
CA LEU A 67 -16.58 -5.93 14.91
C LEU A 67 -15.96 -6.52 13.65
N TYR A 68 -14.70 -6.88 13.74
CA TYR A 68 -13.86 -7.36 12.63
C TYR A 68 -13.21 -8.68 13.07
N PRO A 69 -13.94 -9.79 13.07
CA PRO A 69 -13.35 -11.10 13.39
C PRO A 69 -12.31 -11.50 12.33
N LEU A 70 -11.46 -12.48 12.66
CA LEU A 70 -10.51 -13.06 11.70
C LEU A 70 -11.21 -13.52 10.43
N GLY A 71 -10.67 -13.22 9.27
CA GLY A 71 -11.27 -13.45 7.95
C GLY A 71 -12.26 -12.37 7.51
N TYR A 72 -12.43 -11.29 8.27
CA TYR A 72 -13.37 -10.22 7.91
C TYR A 72 -13.02 -9.57 6.56
N THR A 73 -11.75 -9.37 6.26
CA THR A 73 -11.29 -8.74 5.02
C THR A 73 -11.58 -9.58 3.79
N ASP A 74 -11.68 -10.91 3.93
CA ASP A 74 -12.00 -11.84 2.85
C ASP A 74 -13.44 -11.68 2.34
N PHE A 75 -14.34 -11.20 3.21
CA PHE A 75 -15.76 -10.97 2.90
C PHE A 75 -16.09 -9.53 2.52
N SER A 76 -15.17 -8.59 2.73
CA SER A 76 -15.43 -7.15 2.57
C SER A 76 -15.47 -6.68 1.12
N HIS A 77 -15.27 -7.57 0.14
CA HIS A 77 -15.29 -7.26 -1.29
C HIS A 77 -16.66 -6.84 -1.82
N THR A 78 -17.69 -6.86 -0.98
CA THR A 78 -19.07 -6.73 -1.47
C THR A 78 -19.57 -5.30 -1.61
N THR A 79 -19.12 -4.35 -0.82
CA THR A 79 -19.40 -2.91 -1.04
C THR A 79 -18.46 -1.99 -0.26
N PRO A 80 -18.08 -0.81 -0.77
CA PRO A 80 -17.34 0.21 0.00
C PRO A 80 -18.05 0.62 1.30
N GLN A 81 -19.38 0.57 1.32
CA GLN A 81 -20.23 0.95 2.46
C GLN A 81 -20.22 -0.10 3.60
N GLY A 82 -19.88 -1.35 3.32
CA GLY A 82 -19.74 -2.40 4.34
C GLY A 82 -18.40 -2.37 5.07
N ARG A 83 -17.43 -1.62 4.56
CA ARG A 83 -16.06 -1.60 5.12
C ARG A 83 -15.95 -0.84 6.44
N TRP A 84 -16.72 0.25 6.59
CA TRP A 84 -16.65 1.11 7.78
C TRP A 84 -17.88 0.96 8.66
N LYS A 85 -17.66 0.49 9.88
CA LYS A 85 -18.70 0.42 10.89
C LYS A 85 -18.53 1.61 11.84
N PRO A 86 -19.49 2.54 11.93
CA PRO A 86 -19.39 3.69 12.83
C PRO A 86 -19.18 3.30 14.31
N GLU A 87 -19.53 2.05 14.65
CA GLU A 87 -19.39 1.53 15.99
C GLU A 87 -17.95 1.49 16.50
N HIS A 88 -16.95 1.32 15.63
CA HIS A 88 -15.55 1.28 16.09
C HIS A 88 -15.09 2.62 16.63
N VAL A 89 -15.52 3.73 16.04
CA VAL A 89 -15.24 5.09 16.55
C VAL A 89 -15.84 5.29 17.93
N LEU A 90 -17.11 4.89 18.13
CA LEU A 90 -17.76 4.94 19.44
C LEU A 90 -17.06 4.06 20.46
N ARG A 91 -16.50 2.93 20.07
CA ARG A 91 -15.70 2.07 20.96
C ARG A 91 -14.39 2.73 21.40
N ILE A 92 -13.72 3.47 20.52
CA ILE A 92 -12.55 4.29 20.94
C ILE A 92 -12.98 5.28 22.02
N ILE A 93 -14.06 6.02 21.78
CA ILE A 93 -14.61 6.99 22.75
C ILE A 93 -14.93 6.30 24.08
N ASN A 94 -15.52 5.11 24.05
CA ASN A 94 -15.93 4.34 25.22
C ASN A 94 -14.80 3.54 25.90
N GLY A 95 -13.53 3.68 25.45
CA GLY A 95 -12.38 3.11 26.16
C GLY A 95 -11.91 1.75 25.69
N GLU A 96 -12.33 1.26 24.51
CA GLU A 96 -11.84 -0.04 24.02
C GLU A 96 -10.31 -0.07 23.79
N LEU A 97 -9.69 1.09 23.65
CA LEU A 97 -8.22 1.23 23.46
C LEU A 97 -7.48 1.68 24.73
N ASP A 98 -8.15 1.79 25.87
CA ASP A 98 -7.53 2.33 27.11
C ASP A 98 -6.28 1.53 27.51
N ASP A 99 -6.28 0.19 27.38
CA ASP A 99 -5.13 -0.67 27.70
C ASP A 99 -3.88 -0.37 26.84
N ILE A 100 -4.06 0.21 25.66
CA ILE A 100 -2.95 0.55 24.74
C ILE A 100 -2.46 1.98 25.01
N PHE A 101 -3.37 2.90 25.29
CA PHE A 101 -3.09 4.33 25.31
C PHE A 101 -3.02 4.95 26.70
N THR A 102 -3.05 4.15 27.78
CA THR A 102 -2.93 4.65 29.14
C THR A 102 -1.84 3.93 29.93
N GLY A 103 -1.40 4.56 31.04
CA GLY A 103 -0.36 4.00 31.93
C GLY A 103 0.98 3.86 31.24
N ASP A 104 1.73 2.83 31.62
CA ASP A 104 3.07 2.56 31.10
C ASP A 104 3.07 2.09 29.63
N ASN A 105 1.92 1.69 29.09
CA ASN A 105 1.80 1.24 27.70
C ASN A 105 1.60 2.39 26.70
N LYS A 106 1.26 3.57 27.20
CA LYS A 106 0.97 4.73 26.34
C LYS A 106 2.13 4.99 25.36
N PRO A 107 1.86 5.02 24.03
CA PRO A 107 2.88 5.39 23.06
C PRO A 107 3.22 6.88 23.15
N ASP A 108 4.47 7.22 22.88
CA ASP A 108 4.93 8.60 22.70
C ASP A 108 4.41 9.17 21.37
N LEU A 109 4.32 8.32 20.34
CA LEU A 109 3.91 8.68 18.99
C LEU A 109 3.02 7.61 18.36
N LEU A 110 1.94 8.05 17.70
CA LEU A 110 1.14 7.22 16.79
C LEU A 110 1.47 7.60 15.34
N VAL A 111 1.96 6.67 14.55
CA VAL A 111 2.08 6.80 13.09
C VAL A 111 0.87 6.11 12.47
N SER A 112 -0.04 6.89 11.92
CA SER A 112 -1.34 6.41 11.45
C SER A 112 -1.54 6.65 9.97
N GLY A 113 -2.35 5.81 9.32
CA GLY A 113 -2.63 5.96 7.90
C GLY A 113 -3.64 7.06 7.61
N TYR A 114 -3.60 7.58 6.41
CA TYR A 114 -4.54 8.60 5.92
C TYR A 114 -6.02 8.17 6.06
N PHE A 115 -6.32 6.90 5.79
CA PHE A 115 -7.69 6.41 5.86
C PHE A 115 -8.24 6.28 7.29
N THR A 116 -7.36 6.34 8.29
CA THR A 116 -7.69 6.33 9.72
C THR A 116 -7.59 7.73 10.35
N SER A 117 -7.63 8.81 9.56
CA SER A 117 -7.45 10.19 10.05
C SER A 117 -8.49 10.59 11.13
N LEU A 118 -9.75 10.17 10.98
CA LEU A 118 -10.79 10.46 11.98
C LEU A 118 -10.52 9.75 13.30
N GLU A 119 -10.15 8.48 13.23
CA GLU A 119 -9.83 7.66 14.40
C GLU A 119 -8.59 8.19 15.12
N SER A 120 -7.57 8.57 14.36
CA SER A 120 -6.34 9.16 14.88
C SER A 120 -6.60 10.50 15.59
N LEU A 121 -7.48 11.31 15.03
CA LEU A 121 -7.93 12.55 15.66
C LEU A 121 -8.62 12.28 17.00
N ILE A 122 -9.50 11.28 17.06
CA ILE A 122 -10.21 10.89 18.28
C ILE A 122 -9.23 10.35 19.33
N ILE A 123 -8.24 9.54 18.92
CA ILE A 123 -7.16 9.06 19.78
C ILE A 123 -6.36 10.24 20.33
N HIS A 124 -6.00 11.19 19.46
CA HIS A 124 -5.30 12.42 19.88
C HIS A 124 -6.08 13.19 20.93
N TYR A 125 -7.38 13.46 20.70
CA TYR A 125 -8.21 14.16 21.66
C TYR A 125 -8.35 13.43 23.00
N LYS A 126 -8.58 12.12 22.93
CA LYS A 126 -8.90 11.33 24.13
C LYS A 126 -7.67 11.07 24.99
N TYR A 127 -6.55 10.72 24.36
CA TYR A 127 -5.36 10.26 25.07
C TYR A 127 -4.19 11.23 25.05
N GLY A 128 -4.28 12.32 24.31
CA GLY A 128 -3.21 13.31 24.20
C GLY A 128 -1.93 12.74 23.59
N VAL A 129 -2.05 11.77 22.63
CA VAL A 129 -0.91 11.20 21.92
C VAL A 129 -0.63 12.02 20.68
N LYS A 130 0.65 12.26 20.38
CA LYS A 130 1.08 12.86 19.12
C LYS A 130 0.80 11.94 17.96
N VAL A 131 0.52 12.54 16.80
CA VAL A 131 0.17 11.78 15.59
C VAL A 131 0.99 12.27 14.41
N VAL A 132 1.51 11.34 13.62
CA VAL A 132 2.04 11.53 12.26
C VAL A 132 1.17 10.75 11.31
N ILE A 133 0.77 11.33 10.19
CA ILE A 133 -0.07 10.67 9.18
C ILE A 133 0.80 10.13 8.04
N SER A 134 0.64 8.86 7.71
CA SER A 134 1.25 8.22 6.53
C SER A 134 0.24 8.16 5.39
N THR A 135 0.48 8.89 4.31
CA THR A 135 -0.38 8.93 3.13
C THR A 135 0.29 8.17 1.98
N THR A 136 -0.11 6.94 1.77
CA THR A 136 0.55 5.99 0.85
C THR A 136 0.08 6.09 -0.60
N TYR A 137 -0.61 7.16 -0.95
CA TYR A 137 -1.01 7.50 -2.31
C TYR A 137 -0.81 9.00 -2.58
N LEU A 138 -0.77 9.39 -3.85
CA LEU A 138 -0.63 10.79 -4.25
C LEU A 138 -2.01 11.43 -4.36
N ARG A 139 -2.25 12.42 -3.53
CA ARG A 139 -3.55 13.07 -3.38
C ARG A 139 -3.56 14.50 -3.94
N HIS A 140 -4.75 14.97 -4.32
CA HIS A 140 -4.94 16.40 -4.54
C HIS A 140 -4.69 17.20 -3.25
N PRO A 141 -4.11 18.40 -3.31
CA PRO A 141 -3.84 19.20 -2.10
C PRO A 141 -5.06 19.41 -1.19
N GLU A 142 -6.25 19.58 -1.75
CA GLU A 142 -7.51 19.77 -1.00
C GLU A 142 -8.02 18.49 -0.31
N ASN A 143 -7.56 17.31 -0.73
CA ASN A 143 -7.92 16.04 -0.12
C ASN A 143 -6.96 15.68 1.02
N ASP A 144 -6.74 16.61 1.93
CA ASP A 144 -5.87 16.44 3.08
C ASP A 144 -6.47 15.51 4.17
N PRO A 145 -5.70 15.12 5.20
CA PRO A 145 -6.21 14.30 6.30
C PRO A 145 -7.44 14.90 7.02
N ALA A 146 -7.55 16.24 7.10
CA ALA A 146 -8.70 16.89 7.69
C ALA A 146 -9.95 16.69 6.82
N MET A 147 -9.86 16.92 5.52
CA MET A 147 -10.94 16.63 4.58
C MET A 147 -11.33 15.15 4.61
N ARG A 148 -10.35 14.24 4.72
CA ARG A 148 -10.64 12.81 4.86
C ARG A 148 -11.43 12.49 6.13
N ALA A 149 -11.06 13.07 7.25
CA ALA A 149 -11.79 12.91 8.51
C ALA A 149 -13.23 13.46 8.41
N VAL A 150 -13.41 14.61 7.74
CA VAL A 150 -14.74 15.15 7.44
C VAL A 150 -15.57 14.18 6.59
N GLN A 151 -15.01 13.63 5.52
CA GLN A 151 -15.70 12.66 4.66
C GLN A 151 -16.15 11.43 5.46
N ASN A 152 -15.26 10.89 6.31
CA ASN A 152 -15.58 9.74 7.16
C ASN A 152 -16.68 10.10 8.18
N LEU A 153 -16.57 11.25 8.85
CA LEU A 153 -17.57 11.76 9.80
C LEU A 153 -18.94 11.95 9.12
N MET A 154 -18.96 12.53 7.92
CA MET A 154 -20.20 12.82 7.20
C MET A 154 -20.91 11.55 6.69
N ALA A 155 -20.22 10.44 6.57
CA ALA A 155 -20.83 9.15 6.25
C ALA A 155 -21.64 8.55 7.41
N TYR A 156 -21.47 9.05 8.64
CA TYR A 156 -22.16 8.54 9.83
C TYR A 156 -23.55 9.17 10.03
N PRO A 157 -24.46 8.47 10.76
CA PRO A 157 -25.73 9.08 11.18
C PRO A 157 -25.53 10.32 12.06
N ASP A 158 -26.43 11.28 11.98
CA ASP A 158 -26.33 12.55 12.73
C ASP A 158 -26.18 12.36 14.24
N THR A 159 -26.83 11.34 14.81
CA THR A 159 -26.68 10.99 16.23
C THR A 159 -25.26 10.60 16.60
N VAL A 160 -24.57 9.90 15.71
CA VAL A 160 -23.16 9.51 15.89
C VAL A 160 -22.25 10.73 15.74
N LYS A 161 -22.46 11.55 14.72
CA LYS A 161 -21.71 12.81 14.52
C LYS A 161 -21.79 13.71 15.75
N GLN A 162 -23.00 13.92 16.26
CA GLN A 162 -23.22 14.71 17.46
C GLN A 162 -22.49 14.13 18.68
N CYS A 163 -22.56 12.81 18.86
CA CYS A 163 -21.88 12.12 19.96
C CYS A 163 -20.36 12.33 19.87
N ILE A 164 -19.76 12.15 18.68
CA ILE A 164 -18.32 12.33 18.45
C ILE A 164 -17.92 13.78 18.76
N ILE A 165 -18.57 14.75 18.13
CA ILE A 165 -18.21 16.16 18.29
C ILE A 165 -18.34 16.63 19.74
N LYS A 166 -19.47 16.35 20.40
CA LYS A 166 -19.67 16.71 21.79
C LYS A 166 -18.75 16.05 22.80
N SER A 167 -18.14 14.91 22.43
CA SER A 167 -17.18 14.23 23.30
C SER A 167 -15.86 15.01 23.46
N PHE A 168 -15.53 15.89 22.51
CA PHE A 168 -14.22 16.53 22.45
C PHE A 168 -14.24 18.04 22.34
N ILE A 169 -15.32 18.64 21.81
CA ILE A 169 -15.49 20.09 21.72
C ILE A 169 -16.88 20.48 22.19
N ASP A 170 -16.97 21.64 22.83
CA ASP A 170 -18.24 22.21 23.34
C ASP A 170 -18.96 22.96 22.20
N GLU A 171 -19.38 22.22 21.17
CA GLU A 171 -20.11 22.81 20.03
C GLU A 171 -21.38 22.00 19.74
N ASP A 172 -22.44 22.75 19.39
CA ASP A 172 -23.73 22.13 19.06
C ASP A 172 -23.84 21.84 17.54
N PHE A 173 -23.53 20.63 17.15
CA PHE A 173 -23.68 20.18 15.78
C PHE A 173 -25.13 20.24 15.26
N TYR A 174 -26.12 20.14 16.17
CA TYR A 174 -27.54 20.26 15.81
C TYR A 174 -28.09 21.67 15.76
N SER A 175 -27.23 22.67 15.82
CA SER A 175 -27.73 24.05 15.63
C SER A 175 -28.57 24.10 14.36
N ALA A 176 -29.74 24.73 14.44
CA ALA A 176 -30.62 24.97 13.29
C ALA A 176 -29.96 25.88 12.23
N VAL A 177 -28.83 26.48 12.56
CA VAL A 177 -28.06 27.37 11.68
C VAL A 177 -26.97 26.52 10.97
N PRO A 178 -27.05 26.31 9.63
CA PRO A 178 -26.07 25.48 8.91
C PRO A 178 -24.62 25.93 9.12
N SER A 179 -24.31 27.19 9.10
CA SER A 179 -22.98 27.74 9.32
C SER A 179 -22.34 27.33 10.67
N ARG A 180 -23.14 27.11 11.72
CA ARG A 180 -22.63 26.62 12.99
C ARG A 180 -22.24 25.13 12.96
N ARG A 181 -22.87 24.34 12.08
CA ARG A 181 -22.48 22.93 11.88
C ARG A 181 -21.15 22.85 11.19
N GLU A 182 -20.95 23.67 10.15
CA GLU A 182 -19.67 23.76 9.44
C GLU A 182 -18.57 24.22 10.40
N GLU A 183 -18.81 25.28 11.16
CA GLU A 183 -17.88 25.78 12.16
C GLU A 183 -17.51 24.72 13.24
N ALA A 184 -18.48 23.91 13.68
CA ALA A 184 -18.23 22.83 14.63
C ALA A 184 -17.36 21.72 14.02
N ILE A 185 -17.59 21.36 12.76
CA ILE A 185 -16.76 20.37 12.04
C ILE A 185 -15.35 20.92 11.86
N ASP A 186 -15.20 22.16 11.39
CA ASP A 186 -13.91 22.79 11.16
C ASP A 186 -13.07 22.84 12.45
N LYS A 187 -13.68 23.24 13.57
CA LYS A 187 -13.02 23.23 14.88
C LYS A 187 -12.62 21.82 15.31
N PHE A 188 -13.51 20.83 15.07
CA PHE A 188 -13.23 19.46 15.44
C PHE A 188 -12.04 18.88 14.68
N VAL A 189 -11.94 19.13 13.37
CA VAL A 189 -10.86 18.58 12.55
C VAL A 189 -9.58 19.42 12.54
N ALA A 190 -9.61 20.64 13.10
CA ALA A 190 -8.49 21.58 13.11
C ALA A 190 -7.14 20.97 13.56
N PRO A 191 -7.06 20.08 14.59
CA PRO A 191 -5.77 19.50 14.98
C PRO A 191 -5.08 18.72 13.86
N LEU A 192 -5.82 18.13 12.93
CA LEU A 192 -5.22 17.40 11.81
C LEU A 192 -4.34 18.28 10.90
N THR A 193 -4.59 19.58 10.87
CA THR A 193 -3.75 20.53 10.11
C THR A 193 -2.40 20.82 10.77
N THR A 194 -2.22 20.36 12.01
CA THR A 194 -0.99 20.52 12.78
C THR A 194 -0.14 19.24 12.83
N PHE A 195 -0.62 18.14 12.27
CA PHE A 195 0.11 16.88 12.21
C PHE A 195 1.03 16.85 10.98
N HIS A 196 2.22 16.27 11.16
CA HIS A 196 3.07 15.96 10.03
C HIS A 196 2.41 14.87 9.18
N GLU A 197 2.44 15.05 7.86
CA GLU A 197 1.97 14.07 6.87
C GLU A 197 3.16 13.61 6.03
N LEU A 198 3.38 12.30 5.98
CA LEU A 198 4.44 11.67 5.22
C LEU A 198 3.86 11.00 3.98
N ILE A 199 4.32 11.40 2.81
CA ILE A 199 3.98 10.78 1.53
C ILE A 199 5.20 10.00 1.07
N PRO A 200 5.21 8.65 1.13
CA PRO A 200 6.38 7.84 0.79
C PRO A 200 6.57 7.75 -0.73
N CYS A 201 6.93 8.87 -1.34
CA CYS A 201 7.19 9.04 -2.76
C CYS A 201 7.96 10.35 -2.98
N PRO A 202 8.96 10.41 -3.86
CA PRO A 202 9.61 11.66 -4.22
C PRO A 202 8.65 12.67 -4.83
N LYS A 203 8.80 13.94 -4.47
CA LYS A 203 7.95 15.05 -4.96
C LYS A 203 8.00 15.19 -6.48
N GLU A 204 9.12 14.88 -7.09
CA GLU A 204 9.36 14.96 -8.54
C GLU A 204 8.46 14.03 -9.35
N PHE A 205 7.91 12.98 -8.71
CA PHE A 205 6.96 12.09 -9.34
C PHE A 205 5.53 12.67 -9.38
N ASP A 206 5.16 13.51 -8.40
CA ASP A 206 3.83 14.12 -8.33
C ASP A 206 3.71 15.33 -9.28
N TYR A 207 2.50 15.80 -9.47
CA TYR A 207 2.22 17.02 -10.23
C TYR A 207 2.97 18.22 -9.65
N GLN A 208 3.79 18.87 -10.49
CA GLN A 208 4.65 19.97 -10.03
C GLN A 208 3.86 21.21 -9.59
N HIS A 209 2.65 21.39 -10.11
CA HIS A 209 1.75 22.48 -9.73
C HIS A 209 1.00 22.26 -8.41
N TYR A 210 1.07 21.06 -7.83
CA TYR A 210 0.46 20.81 -6.53
C TYR A 210 1.30 21.44 -5.42
N VAL A 211 0.64 22.31 -4.62
CA VAL A 211 1.22 22.95 -3.47
C VAL A 211 0.51 22.43 -2.21
N HIS A 212 1.25 21.76 -1.35
CA HIS A 212 0.79 21.25 -0.08
C HIS A 212 1.18 22.18 1.07
N GLY A 213 0.57 21.96 2.24
CA GLY A 213 0.95 22.66 3.48
C GLY A 213 2.39 22.36 3.91
N SER A 214 2.95 23.20 4.76
CA SER A 214 4.35 23.08 5.21
C SER A 214 4.66 21.84 6.05
N LEU A 215 3.64 21.14 6.55
CA LEU A 215 3.78 19.90 7.32
C LEU A 215 3.58 18.64 6.45
N VAL A 216 3.44 18.79 5.14
CA VAL A 216 3.37 17.67 4.19
C VAL A 216 4.75 17.42 3.61
N HIS A 217 5.26 16.24 3.83
CA HIS A 217 6.61 15.83 3.45
C HIS A 217 6.55 14.69 2.45
N TYR A 218 7.15 14.90 1.30
CA TYR A 218 7.47 13.84 0.35
C TYR A 218 8.77 13.21 0.82
N VAL A 219 8.72 11.93 1.17
CA VAL A 219 9.82 11.24 1.83
C VAL A 219 10.32 10.06 1.00
N GLU A 220 11.25 9.29 1.55
CA GLU A 220 11.78 8.09 0.89
C GLU A 220 10.66 7.18 0.36
N PRO A 221 10.81 6.59 -0.85
CA PRO A 221 9.79 5.73 -1.44
C PRO A 221 9.59 4.39 -0.69
N CYS A 222 10.42 4.11 0.33
CA CYS A 222 10.36 2.90 1.16
C CYS A 222 10.57 1.63 0.33
N MET A 223 11.63 1.61 -0.46
CA MET A 223 12.01 0.50 -1.32
C MET A 223 13.07 -0.42 -0.71
N THR A 224 13.73 0.00 0.37
CA THR A 224 14.73 -0.80 1.07
C THR A 224 14.21 -2.20 1.42
N PRO A 225 14.96 -3.28 1.17
CA PRO A 225 14.56 -4.64 1.51
C PRO A 225 14.22 -4.79 3.00
N LEU A 226 13.09 -5.41 3.29
CA LEU A 226 12.61 -5.60 4.67
C LEU A 226 13.31 -6.75 5.37
N LEU A 227 13.64 -7.79 4.64
CA LEU A 227 14.31 -8.99 5.14
C LEU A 227 15.64 -9.15 4.39
N ASP A 228 16.66 -9.66 5.08
CA ASP A 228 17.96 -9.98 4.47
C ASP A 228 17.84 -11.08 3.39
N ASP A 229 16.73 -11.83 3.43
CA ASP A 229 16.25 -12.76 2.42
C ASP A 229 14.80 -12.39 2.06
N GLU A 230 14.55 -11.66 0.98
CA GLU A 230 13.20 -11.37 0.44
C GLU A 230 12.44 -12.62 -0.03
N THR A 231 12.88 -13.78 0.42
CA THR A 231 12.35 -15.10 0.04
C THR A 231 11.07 -15.49 0.78
N ASN A 232 10.67 -14.74 1.79
CA ASN A 232 9.50 -15.02 2.62
C ASN A 232 8.23 -14.23 2.21
N ASP A 233 8.20 -13.58 1.06
CA ASP A 233 7.02 -12.82 0.57
C ASP A 233 5.75 -13.69 0.36
N ASN A 234 5.91 -15.03 0.43
CA ASN A 234 4.81 -15.96 0.15
C ASN A 234 3.79 -16.14 1.29
N ASN A 235 4.08 -15.65 2.51
CA ASN A 235 3.14 -15.77 3.62
C ASN A 235 2.15 -14.60 3.75
N VAL A 236 2.26 -13.56 2.94
CA VAL A 236 1.44 -12.37 3.07
C VAL A 236 0.07 -12.53 2.40
N GLY A 237 -0.08 -13.51 1.51
CA GLY A 237 -1.34 -13.85 0.84
C GLY A 237 -2.11 -15.03 1.45
N GLN A 238 -1.55 -15.72 2.44
CA GLN A 238 -2.17 -16.90 3.02
C GLN A 238 -3.01 -16.54 4.25
N ASP A 239 -4.23 -16.07 4.03
CA ASP A 239 -5.26 -16.08 5.07
C ASP A 239 -6.18 -17.26 4.91
N GLY A 240 -5.99 -18.11 5.88
CA GLY A 240 -6.92 -19.04 6.49
C GLY A 240 -8.20 -19.37 5.76
N GLN A 241 -8.18 -20.45 4.95
CA GLN A 241 -9.18 -21.50 5.10
C GLN A 241 -8.54 -22.82 4.64
N THR A 242 -8.08 -23.56 5.63
CA THR A 242 -7.89 -25.00 5.49
C THR A 242 -9.26 -25.65 5.33
N ASN A 243 -9.55 -26.15 4.15
CA ASN A 243 -10.31 -27.37 3.89
C ASN A 243 -10.35 -27.60 2.37
N ASP A 244 -9.26 -28.14 1.84
CA ASP A 244 -9.30 -29.14 0.77
C ASP A 244 -7.92 -29.76 0.63
N GLU A 245 -7.91 -31.06 0.86
CA GLU A 245 -6.76 -31.96 0.70
C GLU A 245 -6.38 -31.98 -0.77
N ASN A 246 -5.34 -31.23 -1.18
CA ASN A 246 -4.48 -31.54 -2.32
C ASN A 246 -3.84 -30.33 -3.02
N GLN A 247 -3.25 -29.40 -2.27
CA GLN A 247 -2.11 -28.62 -2.78
C GLN A 247 -1.28 -28.11 -1.60
N ASN A 248 0.05 -28.32 -1.69
CA ASN A 248 1.06 -28.07 -0.67
C ASN A 248 1.18 -26.56 -0.33
N LEU A 249 0.17 -25.98 0.32
CA LEU A 249 0.16 -24.58 0.79
C LEU A 249 0.98 -24.37 2.08
N ASP A 250 1.43 -25.47 2.71
CA ASP A 250 2.35 -25.50 3.85
C ASP A 250 3.80 -25.78 3.43
N ALA A 251 4.20 -25.46 2.19
CA ALA A 251 5.58 -25.61 1.79
C ALA A 251 6.47 -24.71 2.66
N PRO A 252 7.55 -25.24 3.25
CA PRO A 252 8.50 -24.43 4.01
C PRO A 252 8.99 -23.25 3.17
N ALA A 253 9.27 -22.11 3.80
CA ALA A 253 9.78 -20.91 3.13
C ALA A 253 10.99 -21.20 2.21
N GLU A 254 11.85 -22.15 2.63
CA GLU A 254 12.95 -22.66 1.82
C GLU A 254 12.50 -23.29 0.48
N THR A 255 11.36 -24.00 0.46
CA THR A 255 10.83 -24.63 -0.76
C THR A 255 10.33 -23.57 -1.76
N VAL A 256 9.75 -22.48 -1.24
CA VAL A 256 9.28 -21.40 -2.10
C VAL A 256 10.43 -20.57 -2.63
N LYS A 257 11.44 -20.30 -1.80
CA LYS A 257 12.70 -19.68 -2.24
C LYS A 257 13.32 -20.48 -3.37
N GLN A 258 13.49 -21.78 -3.15
CA GLN A 258 14.07 -22.69 -4.13
C GLN A 258 13.29 -22.69 -5.45
N TYR A 259 11.94 -22.66 -5.41
CA TYR A 259 11.10 -22.58 -6.60
C TYR A 259 11.44 -21.35 -7.46
N TRP A 260 11.55 -20.17 -6.83
CA TRP A 260 11.85 -18.94 -7.59
C TRP A 260 13.30 -18.89 -8.06
N ASP A 261 14.24 -19.41 -7.28
CA ASP A 261 15.64 -19.53 -7.70
C ASP A 261 15.75 -20.47 -8.91
N ASP A 262 15.13 -21.65 -8.86
CA ASP A 262 15.08 -22.61 -9.98
C ASP A 262 14.38 -22.00 -11.21
N PHE A 263 13.31 -21.18 -10.99
CA PHE A 263 12.62 -20.48 -12.07
C PHE A 263 13.55 -19.51 -12.80
N PHE A 264 14.33 -18.71 -12.07
CA PHE A 264 15.29 -17.79 -12.69
C PHE A 264 16.45 -18.52 -13.35
N ASP A 265 17.02 -19.54 -12.70
CA ASP A 265 18.11 -20.36 -13.24
C ASP A 265 17.71 -21.03 -14.56
N GLU A 266 16.46 -21.48 -14.68
CA GLU A 266 15.94 -22.04 -15.91
C GLU A 266 15.84 -20.99 -17.02
N ARG A 267 15.37 -19.76 -16.71
CA ARG A 267 15.29 -18.67 -17.69
C ARG A 267 16.68 -18.24 -18.15
N GLU A 268 17.64 -18.15 -17.24
CA GLU A 268 19.04 -17.86 -17.57
C GLU A 268 19.64 -18.92 -18.49
N ARG A 269 19.51 -20.20 -18.14
CA ARG A 269 20.01 -21.34 -18.96
C ARG A 269 19.43 -21.33 -20.36
N ASN A 270 18.15 -20.96 -20.51
CA ASN A 270 17.44 -20.90 -21.78
C ASN A 270 17.61 -19.54 -22.50
N ASN A 271 18.39 -18.61 -21.93
CA ASN A 271 18.54 -17.24 -22.41
C ASN A 271 17.18 -16.55 -22.67
N GLN A 272 16.20 -16.80 -21.78
CA GLN A 272 14.87 -16.20 -21.84
C GLN A 272 14.81 -14.93 -21.02
N LYS A 273 14.09 -13.94 -21.54
CA LYS A 273 13.73 -12.70 -20.81
C LYS A 273 12.30 -12.82 -20.29
N ILE A 274 12.04 -12.21 -19.15
CA ILE A 274 10.72 -12.26 -18.52
C ILE A 274 9.89 -11.06 -18.95
N ILE A 275 8.65 -11.30 -19.37
CA ILE A 275 7.56 -10.34 -19.37
C ILE A 275 6.75 -10.60 -18.10
N PHE A 276 6.69 -9.62 -17.20
CA PHE A 276 5.95 -9.74 -15.94
C PHE A 276 4.61 -9.02 -16.04
N ALA A 277 3.53 -9.57 -15.52
CA ALA A 277 2.25 -8.87 -15.47
C ALA A 277 1.50 -9.10 -14.16
N THR A 278 0.89 -8.01 -13.65
CA THR A 278 0.09 -8.02 -12.43
C THR A 278 -1.03 -6.98 -12.46
N ALA A 279 -2.19 -7.35 -11.92
CA ALA A 279 -3.29 -6.42 -11.65
C ALA A 279 -3.34 -5.94 -10.18
N GLY A 280 -2.29 -6.26 -9.40
CA GLY A 280 -2.15 -5.85 -8.00
C GLY A 280 -2.99 -6.66 -7.02
N SER A 281 -2.91 -6.31 -5.73
CA SER A 281 -3.57 -7.04 -4.64
C SER A 281 -5.11 -6.96 -4.67
N GLN A 282 -5.67 -5.97 -5.36
CA GLN A 282 -7.12 -5.77 -5.44
C GLN A 282 -7.72 -6.23 -6.77
N ILE A 283 -7.13 -7.22 -7.38
CA ILE A 283 -7.52 -7.77 -8.68
C ILE A 283 -9.00 -8.13 -8.76
N LEU A 284 -9.62 -8.56 -7.67
CA LEU A 284 -11.03 -8.93 -7.61
C LEU A 284 -11.98 -7.73 -7.86
N ASP A 285 -11.53 -6.52 -7.54
CA ASP A 285 -12.30 -5.30 -7.80
C ASP A 285 -12.34 -4.94 -9.29
N TYR A 286 -11.39 -5.46 -10.08
CA TYR A 286 -11.26 -5.14 -11.51
C TYR A 286 -11.93 -6.15 -12.44
N GLY A 287 -12.26 -7.35 -11.94
CA GLY A 287 -13.02 -8.39 -12.61
C GLY A 287 -12.56 -8.64 -14.05
N LYS A 288 -13.49 -8.49 -15.00
CA LYS A 288 -13.23 -8.78 -16.43
C LYS A 288 -12.12 -7.96 -17.07
N LYS A 289 -11.78 -6.77 -16.53
CA LYS A 289 -10.68 -5.96 -17.08
C LYS A 289 -9.33 -6.65 -16.85
N ALA A 290 -9.10 -7.18 -15.64
CA ALA A 290 -7.89 -7.93 -15.34
C ALA A 290 -7.81 -9.22 -16.17
N GLU A 291 -8.91 -9.96 -16.28
CA GLU A 291 -8.98 -11.17 -17.11
C GLU A 291 -8.67 -10.87 -18.58
N HIS A 292 -9.27 -9.79 -19.14
CA HIS A 292 -8.99 -9.37 -20.50
C HIS A 292 -7.51 -9.06 -20.73
N MET A 293 -6.86 -8.34 -19.82
CA MET A 293 -5.43 -8.07 -19.90
C MET A 293 -4.61 -9.36 -19.97
N PHE A 294 -4.89 -10.31 -19.08
CA PHE A 294 -4.15 -11.58 -19.06
C PHE A 294 -4.38 -12.42 -20.31
N ASP A 295 -5.61 -12.46 -20.83
CA ASP A 295 -5.92 -13.18 -22.06
C ASP A 295 -5.17 -12.62 -23.27
N GLU A 296 -5.15 -11.31 -23.39
CA GLU A 296 -4.44 -10.67 -24.50
C GLU A 296 -2.92 -10.80 -24.38
N LEU A 297 -2.37 -10.80 -23.14
CA LEU A 297 -0.95 -11.05 -22.90
C LEU A 297 -0.58 -12.51 -23.23
N ILE A 298 -1.44 -13.49 -22.90
CA ILE A 298 -1.21 -14.90 -23.29
C ILE A 298 -1.22 -15.03 -24.82
N ARG A 299 -2.21 -14.44 -25.51
CA ARG A 299 -2.24 -14.43 -26.99
C ARG A 299 -1.04 -13.73 -27.61
N MET A 300 -0.53 -12.69 -26.97
CA MET A 300 0.68 -12.00 -27.42
C MET A 300 1.89 -12.95 -27.51
N MET A 301 1.95 -13.96 -26.63
CA MET A 301 3.06 -14.91 -26.60
C MET A 301 3.13 -15.83 -27.84
N ASP A 302 2.06 -15.92 -28.63
CA ASP A 302 2.04 -16.65 -29.91
C ASP A 302 2.77 -15.89 -31.04
N ALA A 303 3.07 -14.60 -30.83
CA ALA A 303 3.73 -13.81 -31.86
C ALA A 303 5.21 -14.20 -32.02
N PRO A 304 5.74 -14.29 -33.26
CA PRO A 304 7.15 -14.64 -33.49
C PRO A 304 8.16 -13.74 -32.76
N GLN A 305 7.80 -12.49 -32.50
CA GLN A 305 8.63 -11.52 -31.75
C GLN A 305 8.83 -11.92 -30.30
N MET A 306 7.95 -12.78 -29.76
CA MET A 306 8.01 -13.27 -28.38
C MET A 306 8.86 -14.54 -28.22
N ASN A 307 9.47 -15.03 -29.28
CA ASN A 307 10.47 -16.11 -29.18
C ASN A 307 11.63 -15.67 -28.26
N GLY A 308 11.97 -16.48 -27.27
CA GLY A 308 12.98 -16.15 -26.26
C GLY A 308 12.46 -15.33 -25.08
N TYR A 309 11.14 -15.14 -24.97
CA TYR A 309 10.50 -14.55 -23.82
C TYR A 309 9.66 -15.56 -23.05
N HIS A 310 9.53 -15.33 -21.75
CA HIS A 310 8.65 -16.07 -20.88
C HIS A 310 7.71 -15.10 -20.16
N LEU A 311 6.40 -15.34 -20.21
CA LEU A 311 5.39 -14.54 -19.55
C LEU A 311 5.14 -15.09 -18.15
N LEU A 312 5.28 -14.24 -17.14
CA LEU A 312 4.94 -14.52 -15.75
C LEU A 312 3.74 -13.65 -15.33
N LEU A 313 2.61 -14.30 -15.04
CA LEU A 313 1.38 -13.65 -14.61
C LEU A 313 1.15 -13.84 -13.11
N SER A 314 0.98 -12.74 -12.37
CA SER A 314 0.48 -12.74 -10.99
C SER A 314 -1.01 -12.40 -11.00
N VAL A 315 -1.86 -13.43 -10.84
CA VAL A 315 -3.31 -13.33 -11.09
C VAL A 315 -4.17 -13.33 -9.83
N GLY A 316 -3.57 -13.46 -8.64
CA GLY A 316 -4.28 -13.63 -7.38
C GLY A 316 -4.83 -15.05 -7.18
N GLU A 317 -4.86 -15.51 -5.93
CA GLU A 317 -5.21 -16.89 -5.58
C GLU A 317 -6.60 -17.31 -6.07
N LYS A 318 -7.57 -16.39 -5.95
CA LYS A 318 -8.94 -16.71 -6.36
C LYS A 318 -9.03 -16.98 -7.85
N LEU A 319 -8.46 -16.11 -8.68
CA LEU A 319 -8.53 -16.27 -10.14
C LEU A 319 -7.71 -17.49 -10.57
N LEU A 320 -6.57 -17.75 -9.92
CA LEU A 320 -5.77 -18.94 -10.17
C LEU A 320 -6.58 -20.24 -10.00
N ARG A 321 -7.39 -20.32 -8.93
CA ARG A 321 -8.18 -21.52 -8.59
C ARG A 321 -9.51 -21.65 -9.33
N THR A 322 -10.11 -20.54 -9.75
CA THR A 322 -11.47 -20.55 -10.33
C THR A 322 -11.51 -20.56 -11.84
N ARG A 323 -10.36 -20.42 -12.48
CA ARG A 323 -10.26 -20.39 -13.94
C ARG A 323 -9.41 -21.56 -14.44
N ASP A 324 -9.90 -22.26 -15.46
CA ASP A 324 -9.10 -23.19 -16.24
C ASP A 324 -8.16 -22.43 -17.16
N TRP A 325 -6.85 -22.71 -17.03
CA TRP A 325 -5.79 -22.04 -17.78
C TRP A 325 -5.25 -23.00 -18.85
N GLU A 326 -5.48 -22.71 -20.12
CA GLU A 326 -4.78 -23.35 -21.23
C GLU A 326 -3.55 -22.50 -21.56
N LEU A 327 -2.37 -22.96 -21.15
CA LEU A 327 -1.14 -22.17 -21.19
C LEU A 327 -0.13 -22.75 -22.19
N PRO A 328 0.49 -21.90 -23.02
CA PRO A 328 1.70 -22.26 -23.75
C PRO A 328 2.88 -22.55 -22.80
N ASP A 329 3.87 -23.30 -23.27
CA ASP A 329 5.06 -23.67 -22.48
C ASP A 329 5.87 -22.46 -21.98
N ASN A 330 5.75 -21.31 -22.64
CA ASN A 330 6.44 -20.06 -22.29
C ASN A 330 5.59 -19.12 -21.44
N VAL A 331 4.56 -19.64 -20.74
CA VAL A 331 3.70 -18.88 -19.82
C VAL A 331 3.62 -19.58 -18.47
N THR A 332 3.85 -18.82 -17.40
CA THR A 332 3.63 -19.26 -16.02
C THR A 332 2.58 -18.36 -15.38
N VAL A 333 1.60 -18.98 -14.72
CA VAL A 333 0.57 -18.29 -13.93
C VAL A 333 0.75 -18.63 -12.46
N ALA A 334 0.80 -17.62 -11.61
CA ALA A 334 0.91 -17.78 -10.17
C ALA A 334 -0.16 -16.93 -9.45
N GLY A 335 -0.65 -17.43 -8.33
CA GLY A 335 -1.59 -16.66 -7.50
C GLY A 335 -0.92 -15.44 -6.89
N TRP A 336 0.24 -15.66 -6.30
CA TRP A 336 1.08 -14.62 -5.71
C TRP A 336 2.56 -14.85 -6.06
N VAL A 337 3.32 -13.76 -6.17
CA VAL A 337 4.74 -13.80 -6.53
C VAL A 337 5.56 -12.83 -5.66
N PRO A 338 6.84 -13.11 -5.37
CA PRO A 338 7.73 -12.17 -4.70
C PRO A 338 8.11 -11.03 -5.66
N GLN A 339 7.20 -10.06 -5.82
CA GLN A 339 7.26 -9.04 -6.86
C GLN A 339 8.57 -8.24 -6.86
N ARG A 340 9.05 -7.80 -5.67
CA ARG A 340 10.32 -7.07 -5.56
C ARG A 340 11.51 -7.91 -6.01
N LYS A 341 11.57 -9.19 -5.60
CA LYS A 341 12.61 -10.13 -6.04
C LYS A 341 12.59 -10.31 -7.57
N ILE A 342 11.40 -10.41 -8.16
CA ILE A 342 11.25 -10.53 -9.61
C ILE A 342 11.74 -9.27 -10.31
N LEU A 343 11.26 -8.08 -9.88
CA LEU A 343 11.62 -6.81 -10.50
C LEU A 343 13.11 -6.45 -10.31
N SER A 344 13.71 -6.84 -9.18
CA SER A 344 15.15 -6.61 -8.91
C SER A 344 16.08 -7.61 -9.58
N SER A 345 15.56 -8.74 -10.13
CA SER A 345 16.37 -9.84 -10.67
C SER A 345 17.23 -9.47 -11.90
N GLY A 346 16.88 -8.39 -12.62
CA GLY A 346 17.50 -8.03 -13.88
C GLY A 346 17.00 -8.82 -15.10
N PHE A 347 16.17 -9.86 -14.91
CA PHE A 347 15.59 -10.65 -16.00
C PHE A 347 14.33 -10.05 -16.61
N VAL A 348 13.64 -9.14 -15.90
CA VAL A 348 12.39 -8.56 -16.39
C VAL A 348 12.66 -7.56 -17.51
N HIS A 349 12.23 -7.93 -18.71
CA HIS A 349 12.39 -7.11 -19.90
C HIS A 349 11.36 -5.98 -19.97
N CYS A 350 10.13 -6.26 -19.56
CA CYS A 350 9.03 -5.32 -19.47
C CYS A 350 7.99 -5.83 -18.46
N ALA A 351 7.37 -4.90 -17.72
CA ALA A 351 6.25 -5.21 -16.86
C ALA A 351 4.94 -4.61 -17.41
N PHE A 352 3.83 -5.36 -17.28
CA PHE A 352 2.47 -4.85 -17.50
C PHE A 352 1.77 -4.73 -16.16
N ILE A 353 1.36 -3.51 -15.82
CA ILE A 353 0.83 -3.20 -14.50
C ILE A 353 -0.47 -2.41 -14.59
N HIS A 354 -1.30 -2.53 -13.56
CA HIS A 354 -2.57 -1.81 -13.46
C HIS A 354 -2.43 -0.31 -13.15
N GLY A 355 -1.25 0.14 -12.69
CA GLY A 355 -1.00 1.55 -12.35
C GLY A 355 -1.15 1.89 -10.87
N GLY A 356 -1.19 0.90 -9.96
CA GLY A 356 -1.10 1.15 -8.52
C GLY A 356 0.26 1.75 -8.15
N LEU A 357 0.26 2.77 -7.27
CA LEU A 357 1.46 3.56 -6.95
C LEU A 357 2.61 2.69 -6.43
N ALA A 358 2.33 1.68 -5.59
CA ALA A 358 3.37 0.80 -5.04
C ALA A 358 4.15 0.08 -6.16
N THR A 359 3.45 -0.54 -7.12
CA THR A 359 4.08 -1.24 -8.24
C THR A 359 4.80 -0.29 -9.19
N ILE A 360 4.26 0.92 -9.42
CA ILE A 360 4.95 1.95 -10.21
C ILE A 360 6.29 2.31 -9.55
N LYS A 361 6.29 2.56 -8.24
CA LYS A 361 7.52 2.89 -7.49
C LYS A 361 8.57 1.78 -7.61
N GLU A 362 8.15 0.53 -7.49
CA GLU A 362 9.04 -0.63 -7.64
C GLU A 362 9.62 -0.71 -9.06
N CYS A 363 8.81 -0.55 -10.10
CA CYS A 363 9.30 -0.53 -11.48
C CYS A 363 10.29 0.62 -11.73
N ILE A 364 10.04 1.82 -11.20
CA ILE A 364 10.96 2.95 -11.31
C ILE A 364 12.27 2.65 -10.57
N TYR A 365 12.18 2.24 -9.31
CA TYR A 365 13.34 2.00 -8.44
C TYR A 365 14.28 0.93 -8.98
N TYR A 366 13.72 -0.19 -9.47
CA TYR A 366 14.51 -1.26 -10.08
C TYR A 366 14.85 -1.00 -11.56
N GLY A 367 14.40 0.12 -12.14
CA GLY A 367 14.69 0.48 -13.53
C GLY A 367 14.05 -0.44 -14.56
N VAL A 368 12.94 -1.10 -14.22
CA VAL A 368 12.21 -2.00 -15.12
C VAL A 368 11.30 -1.18 -16.03
N PRO A 369 11.44 -1.27 -17.37
CA PRO A 369 10.47 -0.69 -18.30
C PRO A 369 9.09 -1.30 -18.11
N PHE A 370 8.04 -0.47 -18.15
CA PHE A 370 6.69 -0.95 -17.90
C PHE A 370 5.63 -0.23 -18.73
N VAL A 371 4.52 -0.92 -18.92
CA VAL A 371 3.30 -0.44 -19.58
C VAL A 371 2.16 -0.44 -18.55
N ILE A 372 1.36 0.61 -18.54
CA ILE A 372 0.23 0.74 -17.61
C ILE A 372 -1.08 0.55 -18.35
N ALA A 373 -1.96 -0.28 -17.79
CA ALA A 373 -3.34 -0.43 -18.21
C ALA A 373 -4.27 -0.13 -17.02
N PRO A 374 -4.69 1.12 -16.79
CA PRO A 374 -5.51 1.50 -15.65
C PRO A 374 -6.86 0.80 -15.65
N MET A 375 -7.27 0.26 -14.50
CA MET A 375 -8.51 -0.49 -14.32
C MET A 375 -9.53 0.24 -13.43
N GLY A 376 -9.05 1.17 -12.58
CA GLY A 376 -9.87 1.95 -11.65
C GLY A 376 -9.08 2.68 -10.58
N LYS A 377 -9.77 3.24 -9.59
CA LYS A 377 -9.20 3.97 -8.45
C LYS A 377 -8.29 5.13 -8.90
N ASP A 378 -7.12 5.28 -8.27
CA ASP A 378 -6.10 6.30 -8.55
C ASP A 378 -5.17 5.98 -9.73
N GLN A 379 -5.37 4.84 -10.38
CA GLN A 379 -4.42 4.30 -11.38
C GLN A 379 -4.29 5.17 -12.62
N LEU A 380 -5.42 5.72 -13.11
CA LEU A 380 -5.39 6.66 -14.24
C LEU A 380 -4.62 7.94 -13.87
N ASP A 381 -4.83 8.45 -12.67
CA ASP A 381 -4.16 9.66 -12.20
C ASP A 381 -2.65 9.43 -12.04
N ASN A 382 -2.24 8.26 -11.58
CA ASN A 382 -0.82 7.86 -11.53
C ASN A 382 -0.20 7.73 -12.93
N ALA A 383 -0.95 7.19 -13.92
CA ALA A 383 -0.50 7.14 -15.31
C ALA A 383 -0.35 8.54 -15.94
N LEU A 384 -1.24 9.48 -15.56
CA LEU A 384 -1.13 10.87 -16.01
C LEU A 384 0.10 11.58 -15.42
N ARG A 385 0.45 11.30 -14.15
CA ARG A 385 1.71 11.78 -13.53
C ARG A 385 2.94 11.30 -14.28
N LEU A 386 2.96 10.01 -14.67
CA LEU A 386 4.04 9.48 -15.51
C LEU A 386 4.14 10.21 -16.84
N ARG A 387 3.01 10.46 -17.49
CA ARG A 387 2.97 11.21 -18.76
C ARG A 387 3.52 12.63 -18.60
N GLU A 388 3.19 13.35 -17.52
CA GLU A 388 3.79 14.65 -17.22
C GLU A 388 5.29 14.56 -16.96
N ASN A 389 5.77 13.44 -16.41
CA ASN A 389 7.18 13.14 -16.28
C ASN A 389 7.85 12.66 -17.58
N GLY A 390 7.13 12.70 -18.71
CA GLY A 390 7.64 12.31 -20.02
C GLY A 390 7.67 10.79 -20.27
N ILE A 391 6.94 10.01 -19.46
CA ILE A 391 6.79 8.56 -19.60
C ILE A 391 5.35 8.28 -20.04
N ASP A 392 5.10 8.38 -21.35
CA ASP A 392 3.80 8.10 -21.96
C ASP A 392 3.72 6.60 -22.34
N ASN A 393 3.36 5.77 -21.38
CA ASN A 393 3.34 4.30 -21.47
C ASN A 393 1.97 3.69 -21.15
N MET A 394 0.90 4.48 -21.21
CA MET A 394 -0.45 4.04 -20.90
C MET A 394 -1.14 3.39 -22.11
N LEU A 395 -1.85 2.30 -21.85
CA LEU A 395 -2.81 1.66 -22.75
C LEU A 395 -4.23 1.75 -22.17
N ASP A 396 -5.21 1.81 -23.06
CA ASP A 396 -6.62 1.69 -22.69
C ASP A 396 -6.98 0.21 -22.56
N ILE A 397 -7.31 -0.21 -21.35
CA ILE A 397 -7.60 -1.62 -21.02
C ILE A 397 -8.81 -2.17 -21.80
N GLU A 398 -9.76 -1.32 -22.19
CA GLU A 398 -11.00 -1.76 -22.84
C GLU A 398 -10.84 -1.99 -24.35
N THR A 399 -9.85 -1.34 -24.96
CA THR A 399 -9.62 -1.40 -26.41
C THR A 399 -8.30 -2.06 -26.80
N SER A 400 -7.41 -2.30 -25.82
CA SER A 400 -6.10 -2.90 -26.09
C SER A 400 -6.21 -4.40 -26.34
N ASN A 401 -5.40 -4.87 -27.28
CA ASN A 401 -5.27 -6.27 -27.69
C ASN A 401 -3.78 -6.68 -27.72
N SER A 402 -3.50 -7.92 -28.07
CA SER A 402 -2.14 -8.47 -28.16
C SER A 402 -1.18 -7.61 -28.97
N ASP A 403 -1.62 -7.06 -30.11
CA ASP A 403 -0.81 -6.15 -30.93
C ASP A 403 -0.52 -4.82 -30.20
N SER A 404 -1.47 -4.33 -29.40
CA SER A 404 -1.27 -3.12 -28.59
C SER A 404 -0.22 -3.34 -27.52
N TYR A 405 -0.23 -4.51 -26.89
CA TYR A 405 0.77 -4.91 -25.90
C TYR A 405 2.17 -5.07 -26.51
N LEU A 406 2.28 -5.69 -27.70
CA LEU A 406 3.55 -5.77 -28.43
C LEU A 406 4.12 -4.37 -28.73
N ARG A 407 3.29 -3.48 -29.25
CA ARG A 407 3.71 -2.08 -29.50
C ARG A 407 4.06 -1.36 -28.19
N GLY A 408 3.38 -1.68 -27.09
CA GLY A 408 3.71 -1.15 -25.76
C GLY A 408 5.11 -1.55 -25.31
N ILE A 409 5.49 -2.82 -25.46
CA ILE A 409 6.86 -3.29 -25.15
C ILE A 409 7.88 -2.53 -26.02
N ASP A 410 7.65 -2.51 -27.33
CA ASP A 410 8.56 -1.82 -28.26
C ASP A 410 8.72 -0.35 -27.85
N LYS A 411 7.62 0.36 -27.61
CA LYS A 411 7.63 1.78 -27.21
C LYS A 411 8.47 2.02 -25.96
N VAL A 412 8.22 1.30 -24.85
CA VAL A 412 8.94 1.54 -23.59
C VAL A 412 10.41 1.11 -23.64
N ARG A 413 10.77 0.28 -24.61
CA ARG A 413 12.14 -0.23 -24.81
C ARG A 413 12.96 0.58 -25.82
N THR A 414 12.32 1.32 -26.72
CA THR A 414 12.99 2.01 -27.83
C THR A 414 12.80 3.52 -27.83
N ASP A 415 11.73 4.04 -27.22
CA ASP A 415 11.56 5.51 -27.11
C ASP A 415 12.60 6.09 -26.13
N PHE A 416 13.57 6.80 -26.68
CA PHE A 416 14.67 7.40 -25.93
C PHE A 416 14.20 8.36 -24.83
N ARG A 417 13.06 9.03 -25.02
CA ARG A 417 12.50 9.95 -24.00
C ARG A 417 11.99 9.17 -22.80
N ILE A 418 11.28 8.07 -23.04
CA ILE A 418 10.80 7.20 -21.96
C ILE A 418 11.97 6.62 -21.18
N ILE A 419 12.97 6.07 -21.88
CA ILE A 419 14.16 5.48 -21.27
C ILE A 419 14.91 6.48 -20.40
N ASN A 420 15.17 7.69 -20.92
CA ASN A 420 15.89 8.71 -20.16
C ASN A 420 15.09 9.23 -18.95
N ASN A 421 13.77 9.43 -19.10
CA ASN A 421 12.95 9.89 -17.99
C ASN A 421 12.78 8.81 -16.92
N LEU A 422 12.68 7.53 -17.29
CA LEU A 422 12.70 6.43 -16.34
C LEU A 422 14.01 6.38 -15.56
N SER A 423 15.16 6.52 -16.26
CA SER A 423 16.48 6.57 -15.62
C SER A 423 16.60 7.77 -14.67
N ARG A 424 16.12 8.97 -15.09
CA ARG A 424 16.09 10.16 -14.23
C ARG A 424 15.26 9.94 -12.97
N LEU A 425 14.04 9.41 -13.11
CA LEU A 425 13.18 9.13 -11.95
C LEU A 425 13.83 8.09 -11.04
N ARG A 426 14.44 7.04 -11.60
CA ARG A 426 15.16 6.04 -10.83
C ARG A 426 16.22 6.68 -9.94
N SER A 427 17.09 7.54 -10.48
CA SER A 427 18.12 8.24 -9.68
C SER A 427 17.52 9.08 -8.56
N ILE A 428 16.40 9.79 -8.83
CA ILE A 428 15.69 10.57 -7.81
C ILE A 428 15.14 9.67 -6.69
N PHE A 429 14.58 8.49 -7.04
CA PHE A 429 14.06 7.54 -6.08
C PHE A 429 15.17 6.92 -5.22
N GLU A 430 16.30 6.54 -5.83
CA GLU A 430 17.47 6.03 -5.14
C GLU A 430 18.04 7.09 -4.16
N GLU A 431 18.24 8.32 -4.61
CA GLU A 431 18.70 9.43 -3.77
C GLU A 431 17.73 9.75 -2.62
N SER A 432 16.41 9.69 -2.88
CA SER A 432 15.40 9.91 -1.85
C SER A 432 15.38 8.79 -0.80
N GLU A 433 15.55 7.53 -1.23
CA GLU A 433 15.64 6.39 -0.32
C GLU A 433 16.82 6.53 0.66
N GLU A 434 17.98 7.00 0.18
CA GLU A 434 19.18 7.19 1.00
C GLU A 434 19.05 8.30 2.05
N ARG A 435 18.15 9.27 1.87
CA ARG A 435 17.98 10.40 2.81
C ARG A 435 17.22 10.03 4.08
N HIS A 436 16.36 9.01 4.06
CA HIS A 436 15.54 8.56 5.20
C HIS A 436 14.74 9.67 5.88
N GLU A 437 14.24 10.66 5.12
CA GLU A 437 13.58 11.86 5.65
C GLU A 437 12.34 11.54 6.51
N GLY A 438 11.54 10.54 6.12
CA GLY A 438 10.38 10.10 6.87
C GLY A 438 10.74 9.46 8.20
N LEU A 439 11.79 8.64 8.21
CA LEU A 439 12.34 8.07 9.45
C LEU A 439 12.81 9.16 10.42
N GLU A 440 13.53 10.17 9.91
CA GLU A 440 14.02 11.28 10.75
C GLU A 440 12.89 12.14 11.31
N ILE A 441 11.81 12.39 10.55
CA ILE A 441 10.63 13.10 11.05
C ILE A 441 9.95 12.28 12.16
N ILE A 442 9.77 10.97 11.97
CA ILE A 442 9.18 10.10 13.00
C ILE A 442 10.01 10.14 14.29
N LYS A 443 11.34 10.08 14.20
CA LYS A 443 12.24 10.18 15.35
C LYS A 443 12.08 11.53 16.06
N LEU A 444 12.12 12.62 15.30
CA LEU A 444 11.97 13.99 15.84
C LEU A 444 10.65 14.14 16.60
N GLU A 445 9.56 13.66 16.05
CA GLU A 445 8.24 13.73 16.68
C GLU A 445 8.14 12.85 17.93
N ALA A 446 8.73 11.65 17.92
CA ALA A 446 8.79 10.79 19.08
C ALA A 446 9.65 11.40 20.21
N ASP A 447 10.79 11.99 19.89
CA ASP A 447 11.71 12.57 20.85
C ASP A 447 11.19 13.86 21.48
N SER A 448 10.40 14.66 20.71
CA SER A 448 9.76 15.88 21.20
C SER A 448 8.45 15.63 21.99
N ALA A 449 8.01 14.37 22.10
CA ALA A 449 6.86 13.98 22.93
C ALA A 449 7.29 13.94 24.41
N ASN A 450 6.81 14.89 25.19
CA ASN A 450 6.94 14.94 26.66
C ASN A 450 5.58 14.81 27.34
#